data_7a848e5fc524bfce425da367f9bdf01e
#
_entry.id   7a848e5fc524bfce425da367f9bdf01e
#
_cell.length_a   1.000
_cell.length_b   1.000
_cell.length_c   1.000
_cell.angle_alpha   90.00
_cell.angle_beta   90.00
_cell.angle_gamma   90.00
#
_symmetry.space_group_name_H-M   'P 1'
#
loop_
_entity.id
_entity.type
_entity.pdbx_description
1 polymer ?
#
loop_
_entity_poly.entity_id
_entity_poly.type
_entity_poly.pdbx_seq_one_letter_code
_entity_poly.pdbx_strand_id
1 'polypeptide(L)'
;MKIVSELLHSKPTHALVTTEAFDDWLRRLKDPIAKARILSRLISAQFGALSDTRRVSDGVSERRIHTGPGYRVYFARRGEILILLLCAGDKSSQKRDIQHARLILSEIERGDRT
;
A
#
# COMPACT_ATOMS: atom_id res chain seq x y z
N MET A 1 0.65 -10.23 21.96
CA MET A 1 0.04 -10.91 20.79
C MET A 1 1.09 -11.14 19.73
N LYS A 2 1.12 -12.33 19.17
CA LYS A 2 2.09 -12.66 18.12
C LYS A 2 1.56 -12.24 16.76
N ILE A 3 2.46 -11.76 15.90
CA ILE A 3 2.10 -11.47 14.52
C ILE A 3 1.98 -12.76 13.72
N VAL A 4 1.29 -12.69 12.58
CA VAL A 4 1.04 -13.89 11.77
C VAL A 4 2.34 -14.56 11.33
N SER A 5 3.37 -13.79 11.00
CA SER A 5 4.66 -14.32 10.58
C SER A 5 5.33 -15.17 11.68
N GLU A 6 5.15 -14.80 12.94
CA GLU A 6 5.68 -15.59 14.06
C GLU A 6 4.94 -16.90 14.20
N LEU A 7 3.62 -16.89 14.04
CA LEU A 7 2.79 -18.08 14.12
C LEU A 7 3.13 -19.10 13.03
N LEU A 8 3.53 -18.62 11.87
CA LEU A 8 3.89 -19.45 10.72
C LEU A 8 5.38 -19.77 10.67
N HIS A 9 6.14 -19.35 11.69
CA HIS A 9 7.60 -19.49 11.72
C HIS A 9 8.29 -18.87 10.50
N SER A 10 7.64 -17.86 9.89
CA SER A 10 8.17 -17.12 8.76
C SER A 10 8.41 -15.68 9.16
N LYS A 11 9.45 -15.08 8.60
CA LYS A 11 9.76 -13.66 8.85
C LYS A 11 9.38 -12.85 7.62
N PRO A 12 8.73 -11.69 7.78
CA PRO A 12 8.46 -10.83 6.64
C PRO A 12 9.76 -10.27 6.06
N THR A 13 9.83 -10.20 4.74
CA THR A 13 10.98 -9.63 4.04
C THR A 13 10.86 -8.12 3.89
N HIS A 14 9.65 -7.58 4.07
CA HIS A 14 9.37 -6.16 3.92
C HIS A 14 8.58 -5.65 5.12
N ALA A 15 8.91 -4.44 5.57
CA ALA A 15 8.10 -3.73 6.54
C ALA A 15 7.11 -2.83 5.79
N LEU A 16 5.86 -2.82 6.23
CA LEU A 16 4.84 -1.93 5.68
C LEU A 16 4.65 -0.76 6.64
N VAL A 17 4.74 0.45 6.10
CA VAL A 17 4.46 1.68 6.84
C VAL A 17 3.33 2.39 6.14
N THR A 18 2.31 2.77 6.90
CA THR A 18 1.14 3.46 6.35
C THR A 18 1.22 4.95 6.61
N THR A 19 0.64 5.71 5.70
CA THR A 19 0.42 7.15 5.88
C THR A 19 -0.95 7.37 6.49
N GLU A 20 -1.16 8.57 7.02
CA GLU A 20 -2.48 8.97 7.50
C GLU A 20 -3.54 8.88 6.40
N ALA A 21 -3.18 9.29 5.18
CA ALA A 21 -4.09 9.23 4.04
C ALA A 21 -4.54 7.80 3.75
N PHE A 22 -3.62 6.85 3.79
CA PHE A 22 -3.96 5.44 3.59
C PHE A 22 -4.84 4.92 4.73
N ASP A 23 -4.47 5.20 5.97
CA ASP A 23 -5.22 4.74 7.13
C ASP A 23 -6.66 5.27 7.11
N ASP A 24 -6.83 6.54 6.77
CA ASP A 24 -8.15 7.16 6.69
C ASP A 24 -8.99 6.51 5.59
N TRP A 25 -8.39 6.27 4.43
CA TRP A 25 -9.10 5.61 3.33
C TRP A 25 -9.58 4.23 3.74
N LEU A 26 -8.71 3.44 4.36
CA LEU A 26 -9.04 2.08 4.77
C LEU A 26 -10.15 2.08 5.83
N ARG A 27 -10.10 3.03 6.75
CA ARG A 27 -11.10 3.17 7.81
C ARG A 27 -12.47 3.50 7.25
N ARG A 28 -12.53 4.32 6.19
CA ARG A 28 -13.78 4.75 5.55
C ARG A 28 -14.36 3.70 4.61
N LEU A 29 -13.58 2.71 4.26
CA LEU A 29 -14.05 1.66 3.35
C LEU A 29 -15.13 0.84 4.04
N LYS A 30 -16.33 0.82 3.45
CA LYS A 30 -17.49 0.21 4.09
C LYS A 30 -17.71 -1.26 3.74
N ASP A 31 -17.00 -1.75 2.73
CA ASP A 31 -17.13 -3.14 2.29
C ASP A 31 -16.17 -4.02 3.10
N PRO A 32 -16.66 -4.84 4.04
CA PRO A 32 -15.79 -5.67 4.88
C PRO A 32 -15.07 -6.76 4.09
N ILE A 33 -15.66 -7.27 3.03
CA ILE A 33 -15.01 -8.29 2.20
C ILE A 33 -13.83 -7.67 1.45
N ALA A 34 -14.04 -6.48 0.86
CA ALA A 34 -12.98 -5.76 0.18
C ALA A 34 -11.85 -5.41 1.15
N LYS A 35 -12.19 -4.92 2.33
CA LYS A 35 -11.20 -4.59 3.36
C LYS A 35 -10.35 -5.80 3.71
N ALA A 36 -10.97 -6.95 3.93
CA ALA A 36 -10.25 -8.18 4.25
C ALA A 36 -9.31 -8.61 3.12
N ARG A 37 -9.75 -8.48 1.87
CA ARG A 37 -8.92 -8.83 0.71
C ARG A 37 -7.75 -7.88 0.56
N ILE A 38 -7.97 -6.57 0.76
CA ILE A 38 -6.90 -5.59 0.71
C ILE A 38 -5.84 -5.91 1.76
N LEU A 39 -6.26 -6.13 3.00
CA LEU A 39 -5.34 -6.47 4.08
C LEU A 39 -4.58 -7.75 3.80
N SER A 40 -5.24 -8.77 3.26
CA SER A 40 -4.60 -10.03 2.90
C SER A 40 -3.51 -9.83 1.85
N ARG A 41 -3.76 -9.01 0.82
CA ARG A 41 -2.78 -8.72 -0.23
C ARG A 41 -1.59 -7.93 0.32
N LEU A 42 -1.84 -7.02 1.26
CA LEU A 42 -0.75 -6.26 1.88
C LEU A 42 0.11 -7.14 2.77
N ILE A 43 -0.51 -8.06 3.50
CA ILE A 43 0.23 -9.04 4.29
C ILE A 43 1.11 -9.90 3.37
N SER A 44 0.57 -10.34 2.24
CA SER A 44 1.35 -11.10 1.25
C SER A 44 2.56 -10.30 0.76
N ALA A 45 2.42 -8.99 0.57
CA ALA A 45 3.51 -8.13 0.14
C ALA A 45 4.66 -8.11 1.16
N GLN A 46 4.37 -8.26 2.46
CA GLN A 46 5.42 -8.34 3.48
C GLN A 46 6.32 -9.56 3.27
N PHE A 47 5.83 -10.59 2.59
CA PHE A 47 6.60 -11.80 2.31
C PHE A 47 7.13 -11.82 0.86
N GLY A 48 7.14 -10.67 0.19
CA GLY A 48 7.73 -10.54 -1.14
C GLY A 48 6.77 -10.80 -2.30
N ALA A 49 5.49 -11.09 -2.02
CA ALA A 49 4.51 -11.33 -3.08
C ALA A 49 3.98 -10.00 -3.61
N LEU A 50 4.59 -9.51 -4.69
CA LEU A 50 4.26 -8.22 -5.30
C LEU A 50 3.61 -8.35 -6.68
N SER A 51 2.81 -9.41 -6.87
CA SER A 51 2.04 -9.60 -8.11
C SER A 51 1.04 -8.45 -8.31
N ASP A 52 0.65 -8.23 -9.57
CA ASP A 52 -0.28 -7.17 -9.96
C ASP A 52 0.20 -5.77 -9.57
N THR A 53 1.51 -5.55 -9.56
CA THR A 53 2.08 -4.24 -9.32
C THR A 53 2.67 -3.68 -10.60
N ARG A 54 2.63 -2.35 -10.73
CA ARG A 54 3.32 -1.66 -11.82
C ARG A 54 3.71 -0.26 -11.37
N ARG A 55 4.75 0.25 -11.98
CA ARG A 55 5.17 1.63 -11.76
C ARG A 55 4.23 2.55 -12.51
N VAL A 56 3.71 3.58 -11.84
CA VAL A 56 2.76 4.52 -12.43
C VAL A 56 3.30 5.96 -12.46
N SER A 57 4.33 6.24 -11.70
CA SER A 57 4.98 7.56 -11.68
C SER A 57 6.36 7.38 -11.05
N ASP A 58 7.16 8.45 -11.03
CA ASP A 58 8.49 8.41 -10.41
C ASP A 58 8.37 8.04 -8.93
N GLY A 59 8.96 6.92 -8.56
CA GLY A 59 8.96 6.44 -7.20
C GLY A 59 7.64 5.87 -6.70
N VAL A 60 6.57 5.92 -7.50
CA VAL A 60 5.25 5.43 -7.10
C VAL A 60 4.85 4.24 -7.95
N SER A 61 4.45 3.18 -7.27
CA SER A 61 3.88 1.98 -7.90
C SER A 61 2.45 1.78 -7.43
N GLU A 62 1.67 1.04 -8.20
CA GLU A 62 0.33 0.66 -7.81
C GLU A 62 0.23 -0.84 -7.70
N ARG A 63 -0.55 -1.30 -6.72
CA ARG A 63 -0.97 -2.69 -6.63
C ARG A 63 -2.47 -2.74 -6.85
N ARG A 64 -2.88 -3.52 -7.84
CA ARG A 64 -4.29 -3.72 -8.13
C ARG A 64 -4.84 -4.87 -7.30
N ILE A 65 -6.04 -4.65 -6.77
CA ILE A 65 -6.73 -5.65 -5.96
C ILE A 65 -8.08 -5.89 -6.63
N HIS A 66 -8.22 -7.07 -7.22
CA HIS A 66 -9.36 -7.40 -8.05
C HIS A 66 -10.54 -7.88 -7.21
N THR A 67 -11.23 -6.90 -6.61
CA THR A 67 -12.44 -7.15 -5.83
C THR A 67 -13.33 -5.91 -5.93
N GLY A 68 -14.64 -6.09 -5.90
CA GLY A 68 -15.59 -4.98 -6.00
C GLY A 68 -15.31 -4.10 -7.22
N PRO A 69 -15.25 -2.78 -7.04
CA PRO A 69 -15.02 -1.84 -8.16
C PRO A 69 -13.58 -1.82 -8.67
N GLY A 70 -12.71 -2.69 -8.14
CA GLY A 70 -11.30 -2.70 -8.50
C GLY A 70 -10.51 -1.67 -7.72
N TYR A 71 -9.93 -2.09 -6.60
CA TYR A 71 -9.15 -1.18 -5.75
C TYR A 71 -7.70 -1.11 -6.19
N ARG A 72 -7.05 0.00 -5.88
CA ARG A 72 -5.64 0.24 -6.15
C ARG A 72 -4.98 0.86 -4.95
N VAL A 73 -3.86 0.28 -4.54
CA VAL A 73 -3.04 0.80 -3.44
C VAL A 73 -1.76 1.35 -4.05
N TYR A 74 -1.44 2.60 -3.73
CA TYR A 74 -0.25 3.29 -4.24
C TYR A 74 0.83 3.28 -3.18
N PHE A 75 2.02 2.85 -3.57
CA PHE A 75 3.11 2.68 -2.62
C PHE A 75 4.44 3.09 -3.22
N ALA A 76 5.41 3.31 -2.34
CA ALA A 76 6.80 3.57 -2.72
C ALA A 76 7.69 2.61 -1.94
N ARG A 77 8.79 2.20 -2.56
CA ARG A 77 9.80 1.39 -1.89
C ARG A 77 10.91 2.28 -1.38
N ARG A 78 11.38 2.00 -0.17
CA ARG A 78 12.55 2.64 0.43
C ARG A 78 13.55 1.54 0.73
N GLY A 79 14.63 1.46 -0.08
CA GLY A 79 15.56 0.36 0.02
C GLY A 79 14.89 -0.95 -0.35
N GLU A 80 15.41 -2.06 0.17
CA GLU A 80 14.92 -3.39 -0.17
C GLU A 80 13.85 -3.91 0.75
N ILE A 81 13.67 -3.30 1.92
CA ILE A 81 12.84 -3.86 2.98
C ILE A 81 11.70 -2.97 3.45
N LEU A 82 11.57 -1.75 2.94
CA LEU A 82 10.53 -0.85 3.39
C LEU A 82 9.55 -0.53 2.25
N ILE A 83 8.26 -0.69 2.53
CA ILE A 83 7.18 -0.32 1.61
C ILE A 83 6.32 0.73 2.30
N LEU A 84 6.21 1.91 1.68
CA LEU A 84 5.38 3.00 2.17
C LEU A 84 4.04 2.97 1.44
N LEU A 85 2.96 2.74 2.17
CA LEU A 85 1.61 2.77 1.61
C LEU A 85 1.12 4.22 1.62
N LEU A 86 1.10 4.85 0.45
CA LEU A 86 0.88 6.28 0.33
C LEU A 86 -0.59 6.66 0.38
N CYS A 87 -1.39 6.07 -0.49
CA CYS A 87 -2.84 6.26 -0.52
C CYS A 87 -3.47 5.13 -1.32
N ALA A 88 -4.78 5.16 -1.45
CA ALA A 88 -5.50 4.14 -2.18
C ALA A 88 -6.81 4.73 -2.73
N GLY A 89 -7.42 4.00 -3.66
CA GLY A 89 -8.68 4.37 -4.24
C GLY A 89 -9.21 3.24 -5.10
N ASP A 90 -10.22 3.53 -5.89
CA ASP A 90 -10.75 2.58 -6.84
C ASP A 90 -10.34 2.96 -8.27
N LYS A 91 -10.84 2.21 -9.23
CA LYS A 91 -10.52 2.43 -10.64
C LYS A 91 -10.92 3.82 -11.12
N SER A 92 -12.03 4.37 -10.60
CA SER A 92 -12.59 5.64 -11.06
C SER A 92 -11.75 6.86 -10.66
N SER A 93 -10.95 6.75 -9.60
CA SER A 93 -10.17 7.87 -9.07
C SER A 93 -8.67 7.75 -9.36
N GLN A 94 -8.27 6.86 -10.25
CA GLN A 94 -6.86 6.52 -10.48
C GLN A 94 -5.96 7.73 -10.76
N LYS A 95 -6.36 8.59 -11.67
CA LYS A 95 -5.56 9.76 -12.05
C LYS A 95 -5.28 10.68 -10.86
N ARG A 96 -6.34 11.00 -10.13
CA ARG A 96 -6.25 11.87 -8.95
C ARG A 96 -5.42 11.22 -7.85
N ASP A 97 -5.59 9.92 -7.66
CA ASP A 97 -4.88 9.20 -6.61
C ASP A 97 -3.39 9.07 -6.89
N ILE A 98 -2.99 8.91 -8.15
CA ILE A 98 -1.58 8.90 -8.53
C ILE A 98 -0.93 10.26 -8.22
N GLN A 99 -1.62 11.35 -8.53
CA GLN A 99 -1.11 12.69 -8.23
C GLN A 99 -1.00 12.91 -6.72
N HIS A 100 -1.99 12.43 -5.97
CA HIS A 100 -1.97 12.50 -4.52
C HIS A 100 -0.81 11.69 -3.92
N ALA A 101 -0.59 10.49 -4.45
CA ALA A 101 0.53 9.66 -4.00
C ALA A 101 1.88 10.33 -4.25
N ARG A 102 2.04 10.98 -5.40
CA ARG A 102 3.28 11.71 -5.71
C ARG A 102 3.51 12.85 -4.73
N LEU A 103 2.45 13.58 -4.41
CA LEU A 103 2.54 14.69 -3.45
C LEU A 103 2.93 14.19 -2.06
N ILE A 104 2.30 13.13 -1.60
CA ILE A 104 2.61 12.54 -0.30
C ILE A 104 4.07 12.09 -0.25
N LEU A 105 4.54 11.40 -1.30
CA LEU A 105 5.92 10.93 -1.35
C LEU A 105 6.90 12.12 -1.33
N SER A 106 6.59 13.17 -2.08
CA SER A 106 7.40 14.38 -2.10
C SER A 106 7.51 15.01 -0.71
N GLU A 107 6.41 15.04 0.04
CA GLU A 107 6.42 15.58 1.40
C GLU A 107 7.25 14.72 2.35
N ILE A 108 7.14 13.40 2.23
CA ILE A 108 7.94 12.47 3.03
C ILE A 108 9.43 12.66 2.73
N GLU A 109 9.81 12.76 1.47
CA GLU A 109 11.21 12.96 1.07
C GLU A 109 11.77 14.28 1.57
N ARG A 110 10.97 15.34 1.59
CA ARG A 110 11.40 16.61 2.16
C ARG A 110 11.61 16.52 3.67
N GLY A 111 10.74 15.79 4.36
CA GLY A 111 10.91 15.55 5.79
C GLY A 111 12.19 14.80 6.11
N ASP A 112 12.55 13.83 5.29
CA ASP A 112 13.75 13.02 5.47
C ASP A 112 15.04 13.82 5.28
N ARG A 113 14.98 15.01 4.67
CA ARG A 113 16.14 15.86 4.44
C ARG A 113 16.46 16.77 5.61
N THR A 114 15.56 16.88 6.55
CA THR A 114 15.78 17.67 7.76
C THR A 114 16.27 16.80 8.90
#